data_5592449b3e68170b6c46a3cdf2889d32
#
_entry.id   5592449b3e68170b6c46a3cdf2889d32
#
_cell.length_a   1.000
_cell.length_b   1.000
_cell.length_c   1.000
_cell.angle_alpha   90.00
_cell.angle_beta   90.00
_cell.angle_gamma   90.00
#
_symmetry.space_group_name_H-M   'P 1'
#
loop_
_entity.id
_entity.type
_entity.pdbx_description
1 polymer ?
#
loop_
_entity_poly.entity_id
_entity_poly.type
_entity_poly.pdbx_seq_one_letter_code
_entity_poly.pdbx_strand_id
1 'polypeptide(L)'
;TAYHILTKLYLTEMKKKNSGTILNVASIAGFMPGPLMATYYATKAYIVRLSESIREELKKEKSKVQISILCPGPVATNFNKVANVKFHLREADSKKVAKYAIKKMEQGKFYIVPGIDVKIARFGVKLLPTSLVSKISYKMQERKIKK
;
A
#
# COMPACT_ATOMS: atom_id res chain seq x y z
N THR A 1 -3.87 -6.07 15.14
CA THR A 1 -2.69 -5.34 14.67
C THR A 1 -2.87 -3.84 14.90
N ALA A 2 -1.78 -3.06 15.04
CA ALA A 2 -1.85 -1.62 15.29
C ALA A 2 -2.68 -0.88 14.21
N TYR A 3 -2.50 -1.22 12.93
CA TYR A 3 -3.30 -0.64 11.83
C TYR A 3 -4.81 -0.79 12.04
N HIS A 4 -5.27 -1.98 12.41
CA HIS A 4 -6.69 -2.23 12.65
C HIS A 4 -7.22 -1.39 13.81
N ILE A 5 -6.51 -1.42 14.93
CA ILE A 5 -6.91 -0.71 16.16
C ILE A 5 -6.98 0.80 15.91
N LEU A 6 -5.91 1.38 15.37
CA LEU A 6 -5.85 2.82 15.11
C LEU A 6 -6.88 3.25 14.06
N THR A 7 -7.01 2.50 12.96
CA THR A 7 -8.02 2.81 11.94
C THR A 7 -9.42 2.79 12.54
N LYS A 8 -9.76 1.77 13.36
CA LYS A 8 -11.07 1.67 14.03
C LYS A 8 -11.31 2.83 14.98
N LEU A 9 -10.36 3.16 15.83
CA LEU A 9 -10.49 4.25 16.81
C LEU A 9 -10.74 5.58 16.12
N TYR A 10 -9.87 5.98 15.18
CA TYR A 10 -10.02 7.24 14.47
C TYR A 10 -11.28 7.27 13.59
N LEU A 11 -11.61 6.17 12.93
CA LEU A 11 -12.81 6.06 12.11
C LEU A 11 -14.07 6.29 12.94
N THR A 12 -14.15 5.70 14.15
CA THR A 12 -15.29 5.89 15.06
C THR A 12 -15.49 7.37 15.41
N GLU A 13 -14.42 8.07 15.77
CA GLU A 13 -14.50 9.50 16.11
C GLU A 13 -14.81 10.37 14.89
N MET A 14 -14.23 10.08 13.73
CA MET A 14 -14.50 10.79 12.49
C MET A 14 -15.94 10.58 12.01
N LYS A 15 -16.50 9.38 12.17
CA LYS A 15 -17.91 9.10 11.84
C LYS A 15 -18.88 9.89 12.71
N LYS A 16 -18.62 10.02 14.02
CA LYS A 16 -19.44 10.87 14.91
C LYS A 16 -19.52 12.33 14.42
N LYS A 17 -18.39 12.85 13.95
CA LYS A 17 -18.28 14.22 13.41
C LYS A 17 -18.68 14.32 11.94
N ASN A 18 -18.93 13.20 11.28
CA ASN A 18 -19.10 13.07 9.83
C ASN A 18 -18.04 13.82 9.01
N SER A 19 -16.80 13.80 9.47
CA SER A 19 -15.68 14.55 8.89
C SER A 19 -14.36 13.90 9.28
N GLY A 20 -13.40 13.88 8.34
CA GLY A 20 -12.05 13.38 8.58
C GLY A 20 -11.48 12.62 7.39
N THR A 21 -10.17 12.41 7.43
CA THR A 21 -9.46 11.66 6.39
C THR A 21 -8.41 10.75 7.01
N ILE A 22 -8.40 9.49 6.59
CA ILE A 22 -7.42 8.49 6.98
C ILE A 22 -6.54 8.16 5.77
N LEU A 23 -5.23 8.25 5.93
CA LEU A 23 -4.25 7.76 4.96
C LEU A 23 -3.53 6.53 5.50
N ASN A 24 -3.87 5.36 4.99
CA ASN A 24 -3.17 4.12 5.31
C ASN A 24 -1.97 3.92 4.37
N VAL A 25 -0.81 3.60 4.94
CA VAL A 25 0.42 3.35 4.17
C VAL A 25 0.62 1.84 3.98
N ALA A 26 0.27 1.35 2.81
CA ALA A 26 0.50 -0.02 2.38
C ALA A 26 1.80 -0.15 1.54
N SER A 27 1.74 -0.78 0.40
CA SER A 27 2.81 -0.95 -0.61
C SER A 27 2.22 -1.59 -1.88
N ILE A 28 2.93 -1.53 -2.99
CA ILE A 28 2.68 -2.37 -4.16
C ILE A 28 2.67 -3.87 -3.80
N ALA A 29 3.44 -4.27 -2.78
CA ALA A 29 3.47 -5.62 -2.23
C ALA A 29 2.09 -6.11 -1.73
N GLY A 30 1.16 -5.22 -1.42
CA GLY A 30 -0.20 -5.59 -1.00
C GLY A 30 -1.10 -6.12 -2.12
N PHE A 31 -0.64 -6.14 -3.37
CA PHE A 31 -1.42 -6.61 -4.51
C PHE A 31 -0.97 -7.96 -5.07
N MET A 32 0.10 -8.54 -4.54
CA MET A 32 0.69 -9.76 -5.08
C MET A 32 1.26 -10.66 -3.97
N PRO A 33 1.45 -11.97 -4.21
CA PRO A 33 2.19 -12.83 -3.30
C PRO A 33 3.68 -12.46 -3.29
N GLY A 34 4.34 -12.63 -2.14
CA GLY A 34 5.77 -12.31 -1.96
C GLY A 34 6.54 -13.43 -1.28
N PRO A 35 6.89 -14.53 -2.02
CA PRO A 35 7.79 -15.54 -1.50
C PRO A 35 9.07 -14.92 -0.93
N LEU A 36 9.67 -15.54 0.08
CA LEU A 36 10.83 -15.07 0.84
C LEU A 36 10.59 -13.80 1.70
N MET A 37 9.43 -13.14 1.52
CA MET A 37 8.97 -12.01 2.33
C MET A 37 7.47 -12.13 2.65
N ALA A 38 6.97 -13.34 2.83
CA ALA A 38 5.55 -13.66 2.92
C ALA A 38 4.80 -12.80 3.96
N THR A 39 5.32 -12.70 5.17
CA THR A 39 4.72 -11.89 6.25
C THR A 39 4.57 -10.41 5.85
N TYR A 40 5.59 -9.82 5.25
CA TYR A 40 5.53 -8.44 4.80
C TYR A 40 4.43 -8.23 3.76
N TYR A 41 4.39 -9.07 2.73
CA TYR A 41 3.38 -9.00 1.67
C TYR A 41 1.97 -9.24 2.22
N ALA A 42 1.80 -10.23 3.09
CA ALA A 42 0.52 -10.51 3.75
C ALA A 42 0.04 -9.34 4.60
N THR A 43 0.92 -8.70 5.38
CA THR A 43 0.54 -7.52 6.18
C THR A 43 0.14 -6.34 5.31
N LYS A 44 0.82 -6.13 4.16
CA LYS A 44 0.45 -5.06 3.23
C LYS A 44 -0.85 -5.35 2.47
N ALA A 45 -1.11 -6.60 2.13
CA ALA A 45 -2.39 -7.05 1.56
C ALA A 45 -3.54 -6.84 2.55
N TYR A 46 -3.32 -7.16 3.83
CA TYR A 46 -4.29 -6.90 4.88
C TYR A 46 -4.70 -5.42 4.94
N ILE A 47 -3.72 -4.50 4.94
CA ILE A 47 -4.01 -3.04 4.97
C ILE A 47 -4.82 -2.61 3.75
N VAL A 48 -4.49 -3.13 2.56
CA VAL A 48 -5.22 -2.83 1.33
C VAL A 48 -6.67 -3.29 1.45
N ARG A 49 -6.91 -4.57 1.81
CA ARG A 49 -8.27 -5.14 1.88
C ARG A 49 -9.12 -4.50 2.98
N LEU A 50 -8.53 -4.25 4.15
CA LEU A 50 -9.21 -3.54 5.23
C LEU A 50 -9.69 -2.15 4.77
N SER A 51 -8.82 -1.39 4.11
CA SER A 51 -9.17 -0.04 3.64
C SER A 51 -10.19 -0.05 2.50
N GLU A 52 -10.13 -1.04 1.60
CA GLU A 52 -11.14 -1.23 0.54
C GLU A 52 -12.53 -1.47 1.13
N SER A 53 -12.63 -2.36 2.12
CA SER A 53 -13.88 -2.68 2.80
C SER A 53 -14.46 -1.47 3.51
N ILE A 54 -13.67 -0.79 4.31
CA ILE A 54 -14.08 0.44 5.02
C ILE A 54 -14.57 1.52 4.04
N ARG A 55 -13.90 1.67 2.90
CA ARG A 55 -14.35 2.63 1.88
C ARG A 55 -15.75 2.35 1.37
N GLU A 56 -16.08 1.09 1.10
CA GLU A 56 -17.41 0.73 0.60
C GLU A 56 -18.49 0.88 1.71
N GLU A 57 -18.14 0.57 2.96
CA GLU A 57 -19.00 0.84 4.12
C GLU A 57 -19.31 2.34 4.26
N LEU A 58 -18.29 3.20 4.22
CA LEU A 58 -18.44 4.67 4.27
C LEU A 58 -19.32 5.21 3.14
N LYS A 59 -19.16 4.67 1.93
CA LYS A 59 -20.02 5.05 0.79
C LYS A 59 -21.49 4.67 1.01
N LYS A 60 -21.75 3.45 1.49
CA LYS A 60 -23.12 2.99 1.80
C LYS A 60 -23.79 3.85 2.87
N GLU A 61 -22.99 4.26 3.86
CA GLU A 61 -23.43 5.14 4.94
C GLU A 61 -23.57 6.62 4.51
N LYS A 62 -23.21 6.96 3.28
CA LYS A 62 -23.12 8.35 2.77
C LYS A 62 -22.28 9.27 3.67
N SER A 63 -21.26 8.69 4.32
CA SER A 63 -20.35 9.40 5.21
C SER A 63 -19.44 10.35 4.44
N LYS A 64 -19.14 11.51 5.01
CA LYS A 64 -18.14 12.47 4.50
C LYS A 64 -16.72 12.08 4.90
N VAL A 65 -16.53 11.08 5.74
CA VAL A 65 -15.21 10.56 6.11
C VAL A 65 -14.54 9.92 4.89
N GLN A 66 -13.28 10.24 4.67
CA GLN A 66 -12.51 9.72 3.56
C GLN A 66 -11.42 8.75 4.03
N ILE A 67 -11.15 7.73 3.25
CA ILE A 67 -10.02 6.84 3.43
C ILE A 67 -9.22 6.75 2.14
N SER A 68 -7.90 6.79 2.25
CA SER A 68 -6.95 6.66 1.14
C SER A 68 -5.89 5.62 1.47
N ILE A 69 -5.31 5.00 0.45
CA ILE A 69 -4.21 4.05 0.61
C ILE A 69 -3.02 4.49 -0.22
N LEU A 70 -1.89 4.72 0.42
CA LEU A 70 -0.62 4.92 -0.26
C LEU A 70 0.04 3.56 -0.54
N CYS A 71 0.25 3.26 -1.82
CA CYS A 71 0.84 2.01 -2.29
C CYS A 71 2.11 2.30 -3.11
N PRO A 72 3.23 2.68 -2.49
CA PRO A 72 4.45 2.97 -3.19
C PRO A 72 5.17 1.70 -3.64
N GLY A 73 6.04 1.84 -4.64
CA GLY A 73 7.14 0.94 -4.91
C GLY A 73 8.29 1.13 -3.90
N PRO A 74 9.53 0.77 -4.24
CA PRO A 74 10.69 1.04 -3.41
C PRO A 74 10.88 2.53 -3.14
N VAL A 75 11.08 2.90 -1.88
CA VAL A 75 11.32 4.28 -1.43
C VAL A 75 12.62 4.33 -0.64
N ALA A 76 13.46 5.32 -0.89
CA ALA A 76 14.72 5.55 -0.18
C ALA A 76 14.43 5.91 1.28
N THR A 77 14.50 4.91 2.16
CA THR A 77 14.27 5.02 3.61
C THR A 77 15.16 4.02 4.35
N ASN A 78 15.16 4.08 5.67
CA ASN A 78 15.86 3.09 6.50
C ASN A 78 15.26 1.68 6.45
N PHE A 79 14.10 1.51 5.81
CA PHE A 79 13.45 0.20 5.67
C PHE A 79 14.38 -0.84 5.05
N ASN A 80 15.14 -0.48 4.02
CA ASN A 80 16.03 -1.40 3.31
C ASN A 80 17.12 -1.97 4.23
N LYS A 81 17.63 -1.13 5.14
CA LYS A 81 18.63 -1.55 6.15
C LYS A 81 17.99 -2.49 7.17
N VAL A 82 16.82 -2.13 7.71
CA VAL A 82 16.11 -2.91 8.73
C VAL A 82 15.61 -4.24 8.19
N ALA A 83 15.10 -4.26 6.97
CA ALA A 83 14.61 -5.47 6.32
C ALA A 83 15.72 -6.32 5.67
N ASN A 84 16.98 -5.85 5.72
CA ASN A 84 18.13 -6.48 5.07
C ASN A 84 17.88 -6.85 3.59
N VAL A 85 17.31 -5.90 2.84
CA VAL A 85 17.01 -6.08 1.41
C VAL A 85 17.70 -5.01 0.57
N LYS A 86 18.20 -5.42 -0.61
CA LYS A 86 18.74 -4.49 -1.61
C LYS A 86 17.78 -4.43 -2.79
N PHE A 87 17.29 -3.23 -3.13
CA PHE A 87 16.47 -3.05 -4.31
C PHE A 87 17.36 -2.75 -5.52
N HIS A 88 17.15 -3.49 -6.60
CA HIS A 88 17.79 -3.20 -7.90
C HIS A 88 16.98 -2.19 -8.73
N LEU A 89 15.76 -1.86 -8.28
CA LEU A 89 14.93 -0.84 -8.89
C LEU A 89 15.28 0.53 -8.32
N ARG A 90 15.11 1.56 -9.14
CA ARG A 90 15.30 2.95 -8.70
C ARG A 90 14.34 3.26 -7.54
N GLU A 91 14.93 3.62 -6.42
CA GLU A 91 14.16 4.05 -5.25
C GLU A 91 13.62 5.47 -5.45
N ALA A 92 12.36 5.67 -5.07
CA ALA A 92 11.76 6.98 -5.11
C ALA A 92 12.20 7.83 -3.91
N ASP A 93 12.32 9.12 -4.11
CA ASP A 93 12.60 10.08 -3.03
C ASP A 93 11.43 10.13 -2.05
N SER A 94 11.71 9.93 -0.75
CA SER A 94 10.69 9.83 0.29
C SER A 94 9.87 11.12 0.45
N LYS A 95 10.52 12.30 0.33
CA LYS A 95 9.86 13.60 0.43
C LYS A 95 8.90 13.82 -0.75
N LYS A 96 9.31 13.44 -1.97
CA LYS A 96 8.46 13.53 -3.16
C LYS A 96 7.26 12.59 -3.04
N VAL A 97 7.47 11.36 -2.55
CA VAL A 97 6.39 10.40 -2.31
C VAL A 97 5.38 10.94 -1.29
N ALA A 98 5.86 11.51 -0.17
CA ALA A 98 5.00 12.08 0.87
C ALA A 98 4.17 13.26 0.34
N LYS A 99 4.80 14.23 -0.34
CA LYS A 99 4.09 15.36 -0.97
C LYS A 99 3.03 14.90 -1.98
N TYR A 100 3.39 13.93 -2.82
CA TYR A 100 2.46 13.34 -3.78
C TYR A 100 1.28 12.66 -3.08
N ALA A 101 1.54 11.93 -1.98
CA ALA A 101 0.52 11.22 -1.23
C ALA A 101 -0.50 12.18 -0.62
N ILE A 102 -0.04 13.23 0.07
CA ILE A 102 -0.92 14.24 0.67
C ILE A 102 -1.76 14.93 -0.39
N LYS A 103 -1.13 15.45 -1.46
CA LYS A 103 -1.84 16.10 -2.57
C LYS A 103 -2.93 15.20 -3.17
N LYS A 104 -2.67 13.89 -3.34
CA LYS A 104 -3.65 12.96 -3.90
C LYS A 104 -4.74 12.58 -2.90
N MET A 105 -4.43 12.49 -1.62
CA MET A 105 -5.39 12.31 -0.54
C MET A 105 -6.38 13.48 -0.47
N GLU A 106 -5.89 14.73 -0.51
CA GLU A 106 -6.72 15.94 -0.53
C GLU A 106 -7.64 16.01 -1.76
N GLN A 107 -7.23 15.41 -2.88
CA GLN A 107 -8.05 15.23 -4.09
C GLN A 107 -9.06 14.06 -3.98
N GLY A 108 -9.22 13.43 -2.83
CA GLY A 108 -10.11 12.30 -2.60
C GLY A 108 -9.71 11.02 -3.33
N LYS A 109 -8.44 10.87 -3.77
CA LYS A 109 -7.98 9.67 -4.45
C LYS A 109 -7.81 8.52 -3.46
N PHE A 110 -8.54 7.42 -3.69
CA PHE A 110 -8.46 6.24 -2.83
C PHE A 110 -7.12 5.51 -2.96
N TYR A 111 -6.77 5.08 -4.17
CA TYR A 111 -5.45 4.49 -4.44
C TYR A 111 -4.45 5.56 -4.83
N ILE A 112 -3.42 5.71 -4.03
CA ILE A 112 -2.31 6.61 -4.28
C ILE A 112 -1.07 5.78 -4.60
N VAL A 113 -0.74 5.69 -5.88
CA VAL A 113 0.38 4.88 -6.39
C VAL A 113 1.38 5.83 -7.05
N PRO A 114 2.47 6.20 -6.35
CA PRO A 114 3.55 7.01 -6.92
C PRO A 114 4.33 6.21 -7.97
N GLY A 115 4.68 6.87 -9.08
CA GLY A 115 5.43 6.26 -10.18
C GLY A 115 4.53 5.61 -11.24
N ILE A 116 4.87 5.82 -12.51
CA ILE A 116 4.14 5.23 -13.66
C ILE A 116 4.46 3.73 -13.75
N ASP A 117 5.71 3.36 -13.54
CA ASP A 117 6.21 1.99 -13.49
C ASP A 117 5.45 1.15 -12.46
N VAL A 118 5.24 1.69 -11.26
CA VAL A 118 4.48 1.04 -10.17
C VAL A 118 3.00 0.87 -10.55
N LYS A 119 2.42 1.85 -11.25
CA LYS A 119 1.04 1.75 -11.75
C LYS A 119 0.90 0.65 -12.80
N ILE A 120 1.85 0.56 -13.73
CA ILE A 120 1.88 -0.48 -14.77
C ILE A 120 2.05 -1.85 -14.10
N ALA A 121 2.97 -1.99 -13.15
CA ALA A 121 3.16 -3.24 -12.42
C ALA A 121 1.88 -3.67 -11.68
N ARG A 122 1.19 -2.75 -10.99
CA ARG A 122 -0.10 -3.02 -10.34
C ARG A 122 -1.16 -3.49 -11.33
N PHE A 123 -1.23 -2.88 -12.50
CA PHE A 123 -2.18 -3.28 -13.55
C PHE A 123 -1.85 -4.68 -14.07
N GLY A 124 -0.57 -4.96 -14.37
CA GLY A 124 -0.11 -6.26 -14.84
C GLY A 124 -0.43 -7.40 -13.86
N VAL A 125 -0.21 -7.16 -12.56
CA VAL A 125 -0.55 -8.14 -11.51
C VAL A 125 -2.03 -8.53 -11.51
N LYS A 126 -2.94 -7.64 -11.90
CA LYS A 126 -4.38 -7.93 -11.97
C LYS A 126 -4.75 -8.84 -13.16
N LEU A 127 -3.97 -8.81 -14.22
CA LEU A 127 -4.24 -9.55 -15.46
C LEU A 127 -3.58 -10.93 -15.48
N LEU A 128 -2.52 -11.13 -14.70
CA LEU A 128 -1.75 -12.37 -14.69
C LEU A 128 -2.28 -13.37 -13.68
N PRO A 129 -2.23 -14.68 -13.99
CA PRO A 129 -2.52 -15.73 -13.01
C PRO A 129 -1.59 -15.61 -11.78
N THR A 130 -2.16 -15.83 -10.58
CA THR A 130 -1.43 -15.72 -9.32
C THR A 130 -0.17 -16.59 -9.27
N SER A 131 -0.20 -17.78 -9.87
CA SER A 131 0.95 -18.68 -9.95
C SER A 131 2.13 -18.07 -10.72
N LEU A 132 1.85 -17.36 -11.83
CA LEU A 132 2.87 -16.67 -12.61
C LEU A 132 3.44 -15.48 -11.85
N VAL A 133 2.56 -14.67 -11.23
CA VAL A 133 2.97 -13.54 -10.38
C VAL A 133 3.86 -14.03 -9.25
N SER A 134 3.51 -15.15 -8.61
CA SER A 134 4.30 -15.75 -7.52
C SER A 134 5.70 -16.16 -7.99
N LYS A 135 5.81 -16.79 -9.15
CA LYS A 135 7.12 -17.19 -9.74
C LYS A 135 7.99 -15.97 -10.06
N ILE A 136 7.40 -14.91 -10.65
CA ILE A 136 8.11 -13.66 -10.95
C ILE A 136 8.56 -13.00 -9.65
N SER A 137 7.66 -12.91 -8.66
CA SER A 137 7.96 -12.33 -7.35
C SER A 137 9.07 -13.09 -6.64
N TYR A 138 9.07 -14.44 -6.68
CA TYR A 138 10.15 -15.26 -6.12
C TYR A 138 11.51 -14.86 -6.71
N LYS A 139 11.64 -14.85 -8.04
CA LYS A 139 12.90 -14.48 -8.72
C LYS A 139 13.36 -13.06 -8.36
N MET A 140 12.42 -12.12 -8.21
CA MET A 140 12.73 -10.75 -7.79
C MET A 140 13.24 -10.67 -6.35
N GLN A 141 12.65 -11.44 -5.42
CA GLN A 141 13.06 -11.45 -4.02
C GLN A 141 14.39 -12.19 -3.83
N GLU A 142 14.57 -13.32 -4.51
CA GLU A 142 15.80 -14.11 -4.45
C GLU A 142 17.03 -13.24 -4.80
N ARG A 143 16.94 -12.42 -5.85
CA ARG A 143 18.00 -11.48 -6.25
C ARG A 143 18.32 -10.43 -5.19
N LYS A 144 17.37 -10.11 -4.29
CA LYS A 144 17.58 -9.13 -3.22
C LYS A 144 18.29 -9.74 -2.00
N ILE A 145 18.16 -11.04 -1.81
CA ILE A 145 18.70 -11.77 -0.65
C ILE A 145 20.05 -12.40 -0.96
N LYS A 146 20.28 -12.84 -2.21
CA LYS A 146 21.61 -13.31 -2.64
C LYS A 146 22.60 -12.13 -2.59
N LYS A 147 23.55 -12.23 -1.67
CA LYS A 147 24.73 -11.36 -1.59
C LYS A 147 25.70 -11.70 -2.70
#